data_2ab13389dc82c34503f3f788210a4501
#
_entry.id   2ab13389dc82c34503f3f788210a4501
#
_cell.length_a   1.000
_cell.length_b   1.000
_cell.length_c   1.000
_cell.angle_alpha   90.00
_cell.angle_beta   90.00
_cell.angle_gamma   90.00
#
_symmetry.space_group_name_H-M   'P 1'
#
loop_
_entity.id
_entity.type
_entity.pdbx_description
1 polymer ?
#
loop_
_entity_poly.entity_id
_entity_poly.type
_entity_poly.pdbx_seq_one_letter_code
_entity_poly.pdbx_strand_id
1 'polypeptide(L)'
;MSLAGAPVADPISLASAAGRVLPRRILALIADTIVISLLDAILNGTFGITRVTSGVATTVGSGGYTSFTTQTTVDWPWLALLWVTYYVVLEGLFGASFGKRLAGLRVTDLEGRRIGWQAAIVRNLARLLDVLPFAYLLGGILTLVTKRHQRLGDLLAGTIVVPLSVVTYPPLPPVVRRRRVIGLAAVTAVLLVLCGTFAYFGRPPLVIEGAKNTSQGIFTDGVNSYTLGSPRWGTGTVTYPVTYELARTTQTCRGFITLNWNWGFAGWVLGSGESQCSPRIYP
;
A
#
# COMPACT_ATOMS: atom_id res chain seq x y z
N MET A 1 -38.90 -7.39 16.39
CA MET A 1 -39.43 -6.93 15.09
C MET A 1 -38.58 -7.61 14.03
N SER A 2 -39.08 -8.74 13.51
CA SER A 2 -38.43 -9.58 12.51
C SER A 2 -38.30 -8.81 11.19
N LEU A 3 -37.10 -8.61 10.68
CA LEU A 3 -36.87 -8.09 9.32
C LEU A 3 -37.13 -9.24 8.33
N ALA A 4 -38.40 -9.54 8.15
CA ALA A 4 -38.88 -10.52 7.19
C ALA A 4 -38.60 -10.02 5.76
N GLY A 5 -37.89 -10.84 4.97
CA GLY A 5 -38.22 -11.11 3.58
C GLY A 5 -37.69 -10.19 2.51
N ALA A 6 -36.32 -10.02 2.38
CA ALA A 6 -35.84 -10.00 1.00
C ALA A 6 -35.68 -11.47 0.57
N PRO A 7 -36.10 -11.87 -0.64
CA PRO A 7 -35.93 -13.23 -1.11
C PRO A 7 -34.43 -13.59 -1.06
N VAL A 8 -34.11 -14.57 -0.22
CA VAL A 8 -32.76 -15.15 -0.15
C VAL A 8 -32.57 -15.83 -1.51
N ALA A 9 -31.64 -15.33 -2.31
CA ALA A 9 -31.35 -15.95 -3.60
C ALA A 9 -30.84 -17.37 -3.36
N ASP A 10 -31.30 -18.30 -4.18
CA ASP A 10 -30.89 -19.71 -4.07
C ASP A 10 -29.35 -19.82 -4.14
N PRO A 11 -28.70 -20.49 -3.15
CA PRO A 11 -27.24 -20.64 -3.11
C PRO A 11 -26.64 -21.24 -4.40
N ILE A 12 -27.39 -22.10 -5.10
CA ILE A 12 -26.96 -22.67 -6.38
C ILE A 12 -26.94 -21.62 -7.48
N SER A 13 -27.96 -20.75 -7.52
CA SER A 13 -28.03 -19.65 -8.48
C SER A 13 -26.95 -18.61 -8.24
N LEU A 14 -26.61 -18.31 -6.99
CA LEU A 14 -25.53 -17.42 -6.62
C LEU A 14 -24.16 -17.95 -7.02
N ALA A 15 -23.90 -19.25 -6.80
CA ALA A 15 -22.64 -19.87 -7.18
C ALA A 15 -22.44 -19.89 -8.71
N SER A 16 -23.51 -20.19 -9.46
CA SER A 16 -23.48 -20.17 -10.93
C SER A 16 -23.32 -18.76 -11.50
N ALA A 17 -23.92 -17.76 -10.87
CA ALA A 17 -23.77 -16.36 -11.23
C ALA A 17 -22.34 -15.86 -10.95
N ALA A 18 -21.73 -16.27 -9.83
CA ALA A 18 -20.37 -15.92 -9.47
C ALA A 18 -19.35 -16.52 -10.46
N GLY A 19 -19.62 -17.69 -11.03
CA GLY A 19 -18.76 -18.34 -12.04
C GLY A 19 -18.63 -17.57 -13.36
N ARG A 20 -19.62 -16.73 -13.70
CA ARG A 20 -19.70 -16.02 -14.99
C ARG A 20 -19.22 -14.56 -14.96
N VAL A 21 -18.70 -14.09 -13.84
CA VAL A 21 -18.35 -12.66 -13.67
C VAL A 21 -16.87 -12.34 -13.87
N LEU A 22 -16.03 -13.32 -14.24
CA LEU A 22 -14.58 -13.09 -14.35
C LEU A 22 -14.20 -11.94 -15.30
N PRO A 23 -14.73 -11.82 -16.53
CA PRO A 23 -14.41 -10.69 -17.41
C PRO A 23 -14.82 -9.34 -16.80
N ARG A 24 -16.00 -9.28 -16.15
CA ARG A 24 -16.49 -8.08 -15.47
C ARG A 24 -15.62 -7.71 -14.25
N ARG A 25 -15.04 -8.69 -13.57
CA ARG A 25 -14.08 -8.43 -12.46
C ARG A 25 -12.78 -7.80 -12.98
N ILE A 26 -12.31 -8.21 -14.15
CA ILE A 26 -11.14 -7.62 -14.81
C ILE A 26 -11.45 -6.17 -15.18
N LEU A 27 -12.58 -5.89 -15.80
CA LEU A 27 -13.02 -4.53 -16.10
C LEU A 27 -13.15 -3.67 -14.83
N ALA A 28 -13.72 -4.23 -13.77
CA ALA A 28 -13.82 -3.55 -12.48
C ALA A 28 -12.44 -3.23 -11.90
N LEU A 29 -11.49 -4.16 -11.99
CA LEU A 29 -10.12 -3.94 -11.54
C LEU A 29 -9.45 -2.81 -12.32
N ILE A 30 -9.57 -2.80 -13.64
CA ILE A 30 -9.03 -1.73 -14.51
C ILE A 30 -9.62 -0.37 -14.11
N ALA A 31 -10.94 -0.28 -13.98
CA ALA A 31 -11.62 0.96 -13.59
C ALA A 31 -11.20 1.43 -12.18
N ASP A 32 -11.11 0.53 -11.21
CA ASP A 32 -10.64 0.86 -9.86
C ASP A 32 -9.17 1.32 -9.89
N THR A 33 -8.31 0.66 -10.69
CA THR A 33 -6.90 1.06 -10.84
C THR A 33 -6.79 2.47 -11.42
N ILE A 34 -7.58 2.81 -12.44
CA ILE A 34 -7.59 4.18 -13.01
C ILE A 34 -7.98 5.20 -11.93
N VAL A 35 -9.05 4.95 -11.18
CA VAL A 35 -9.50 5.89 -10.12
C VAL A 35 -8.42 6.05 -9.05
N ILE A 36 -7.83 4.95 -8.58
CA ILE A 36 -6.77 4.99 -7.56
C ILE A 36 -5.53 5.70 -8.10
N SER A 37 -5.12 5.44 -9.36
CA SER A 37 -3.98 6.12 -9.98
C SER A 37 -4.21 7.63 -10.12
N LEU A 38 -5.43 8.06 -10.39
CA LEU A 38 -5.78 9.49 -10.41
C LEU A 38 -5.69 10.11 -9.01
N LEU A 39 -6.22 9.44 -7.99
CA LEU A 39 -6.12 9.88 -6.60
C LEU A 39 -4.66 9.92 -6.13
N ASP A 40 -3.87 8.92 -6.51
CA ASP A 40 -2.44 8.84 -6.25
C ASP A 40 -1.67 9.98 -6.92
N ALA A 41 -1.96 10.27 -8.18
CA ALA A 41 -1.36 11.40 -8.91
C ALA A 41 -1.70 12.75 -8.24
N ILE A 42 -2.94 12.95 -7.79
CA ILE A 42 -3.36 14.15 -7.07
C ILE A 42 -2.60 14.26 -5.73
N LEU A 43 -2.50 13.16 -4.97
CA LEU A 43 -1.77 13.12 -3.70
C LEU A 43 -0.29 13.44 -3.90
N ASN A 44 0.35 12.81 -4.88
CA ASN A 44 1.76 13.03 -5.20
C ASN A 44 2.00 14.46 -5.69
N GLY A 45 1.14 14.99 -6.54
CA GLY A 45 1.26 16.36 -7.05
C GLY A 45 1.04 17.44 -5.98
N THR A 46 0.21 17.15 -4.95
CA THR A 46 -0.14 18.14 -3.92
C THR A 46 0.80 18.04 -2.70
N PHE A 47 1.17 16.84 -2.28
CA PHE A 47 1.87 16.58 -1.02
C PHE A 47 3.21 15.84 -1.20
N GLY A 48 3.54 15.45 -2.41
CA GLY A 48 4.79 14.74 -2.68
C GLY A 48 6.00 15.65 -2.55
N ILE A 49 7.13 15.04 -2.22
CA ILE A 49 8.44 15.69 -2.29
C ILE A 49 9.26 15.09 -3.42
N THR A 50 10.04 15.94 -4.04
CA THR A 50 10.93 15.51 -5.12
C THR A 50 12.17 14.83 -4.53
N ARG A 51 12.39 13.59 -4.92
CA ARG A 51 13.55 12.80 -4.53
C ARG A 51 14.32 12.40 -5.79
N VAL A 52 15.64 12.41 -5.70
CA VAL A 52 16.49 11.79 -6.72
C VAL A 52 16.42 10.29 -6.53
N THR A 53 15.85 9.58 -7.49
CA THR A 53 15.62 8.12 -7.39
C THR A 53 16.70 7.29 -8.05
N SER A 54 17.35 7.82 -9.07
CA SER A 54 18.48 7.16 -9.72
C SER A 54 19.34 8.19 -10.46
N GLY A 55 20.65 7.97 -10.44
CA GLY A 55 21.58 8.65 -11.33
C GLY A 55 22.26 7.59 -12.17
N VAL A 56 22.14 7.67 -13.49
CA VAL A 56 22.92 6.83 -14.41
C VAL A 56 24.02 7.69 -14.99
N ALA A 57 25.27 7.42 -14.62
CA ALA A 57 26.41 7.96 -15.30
C ALA A 57 26.74 7.06 -16.50
N THR A 58 26.35 7.47 -17.68
CA THR A 58 26.74 6.79 -18.91
C THR A 58 27.95 7.52 -19.48
N THR A 59 29.12 6.92 -19.42
CA THR A 59 30.30 7.41 -20.13
C THR A 59 30.26 6.90 -21.57
N VAL A 60 29.91 7.76 -22.51
CA VAL A 60 30.06 7.47 -23.94
C VAL A 60 31.11 8.44 -24.47
N GLY A 61 32.33 7.96 -24.68
CA GLY A 61 33.46 8.74 -25.15
C GLY A 61 34.02 9.71 -24.10
N SER A 62 34.61 10.81 -24.52
CA SER A 62 35.22 11.83 -23.64
C SER A 62 34.21 12.77 -22.97
N GLY A 63 32.92 12.57 -23.17
CA GLY A 63 31.84 13.34 -22.54
C GLY A 63 30.93 12.44 -21.75
N GLY A 64 31.03 12.46 -20.42
CA GLY A 64 30.10 11.76 -19.53
C GLY A 64 28.80 12.54 -19.38
N TYR A 65 27.66 11.91 -19.67
CA TYR A 65 26.33 12.46 -19.32
C TYR A 65 25.85 11.81 -18.02
N THR A 66 25.56 12.65 -17.04
CA THR A 66 24.92 12.22 -15.80
C THR A 66 23.44 12.58 -15.90
N SER A 67 22.56 11.59 -16.06
CA SER A 67 21.11 11.82 -16.00
C SER A 67 20.60 11.43 -14.61
N PHE A 68 19.86 12.33 -13.99
CA PHE A 68 19.20 12.08 -12.72
C PHE A 68 17.70 11.97 -12.98
N THR A 69 17.11 10.88 -12.51
CA THR A 69 15.64 10.75 -12.50
C THR A 69 15.13 11.25 -11.17
N THR A 70 14.31 12.31 -11.22
CA THR A 70 13.64 12.84 -10.05
C THR A 70 12.19 12.37 -10.03
N GLN A 71 11.70 11.95 -8.88
CA GLN A 71 10.30 11.62 -8.68
C GLN A 71 9.74 12.43 -7.52
N THR A 72 8.57 13.02 -7.76
CA THR A 72 7.79 13.68 -6.71
C THR A 72 6.79 12.68 -6.18
N THR A 73 7.02 12.19 -4.98
CA THR A 73 6.20 11.13 -4.38
C THR A 73 5.88 11.39 -2.92
N VAL A 74 4.69 10.95 -2.52
CA VAL A 74 4.30 10.75 -1.13
C VAL A 74 4.91 9.43 -0.65
N ASP A 75 5.17 9.30 0.64
CA ASP A 75 5.71 8.05 1.17
C ASP A 75 4.69 6.91 1.05
N TRP A 76 5.14 5.71 0.67
CA TRP A 76 4.30 4.57 0.31
C TRP A 76 3.27 4.14 1.39
N PRO A 77 3.51 4.29 2.72
CA PRO A 77 2.50 3.92 3.71
C PRO A 77 1.18 4.70 3.54
N TRP A 78 1.26 5.96 3.14
CA TRP A 78 0.09 6.80 2.90
C TRP A 78 -0.68 6.38 1.64
N LEU A 79 0.04 5.94 0.61
CA LEU A 79 -0.54 5.41 -0.61
C LEU A 79 -1.23 4.06 -0.34
N ALA A 80 -0.60 3.20 0.47
CA ALA A 80 -1.21 1.95 0.92
C ALA A 80 -2.49 2.21 1.75
N LEU A 81 -2.46 3.21 2.64
CA LEU A 81 -3.63 3.63 3.41
C LEU A 81 -4.77 4.14 2.52
N LEU A 82 -4.46 4.98 1.53
CA LEU A 82 -5.42 5.44 0.53
C LEU A 82 -6.09 4.24 -0.15
N TRP A 83 -5.29 3.31 -0.62
CA TRP A 83 -5.75 2.14 -1.36
C TRP A 83 -6.66 1.23 -0.51
N VAL A 84 -6.26 0.91 0.72
CA VAL A 84 -7.08 0.10 1.64
C VAL A 84 -8.38 0.83 1.97
N THR A 85 -8.29 2.12 2.33
CA THR A 85 -9.44 2.92 2.73
C THR A 85 -10.45 3.05 1.60
N TYR A 86 -10.01 3.25 0.36
CA TYR A 86 -10.87 3.30 -0.82
C TYR A 86 -11.77 2.06 -0.90
N TYR A 87 -11.19 0.87 -0.82
CA TYR A 87 -11.97 -0.36 -0.92
C TYR A 87 -12.82 -0.64 0.33
N VAL A 88 -12.25 -0.45 1.52
CA VAL A 88 -12.96 -0.71 2.79
C VAL A 88 -14.20 0.17 2.90
N VAL A 89 -14.08 1.46 2.61
CA VAL A 89 -15.19 2.41 2.71
C VAL A 89 -16.25 2.12 1.65
N LEU A 90 -15.85 2.00 0.39
CA LEU A 90 -16.83 1.79 -0.69
C LEU A 90 -17.55 0.45 -0.59
N GLU A 91 -16.83 -0.64 -0.31
CA GLU A 91 -17.44 -1.95 -0.15
C GLU A 91 -18.26 -2.04 1.15
N GLY A 92 -17.80 -1.41 2.23
CA GLY A 92 -18.51 -1.39 3.51
C GLY A 92 -19.81 -0.60 3.47
N LEU A 93 -19.88 0.50 2.73
CA LEU A 93 -21.09 1.33 2.60
C LEU A 93 -22.01 0.85 1.48
N PHE A 94 -21.44 0.57 0.31
CA PHE A 94 -22.22 0.33 -0.90
C PHE A 94 -22.23 -1.14 -1.34
N GLY A 95 -21.37 -1.99 -0.75
CA GLY A 95 -21.20 -3.38 -1.16
C GLY A 95 -20.48 -3.53 -2.51
N ALA A 96 -19.84 -2.47 -3.00
CA ALA A 96 -19.09 -2.50 -4.24
C ALA A 96 -18.11 -1.32 -4.29
N SER A 97 -16.91 -1.51 -4.87
CA SER A 97 -16.04 -0.42 -5.27
C SER A 97 -16.62 0.31 -6.49
N PHE A 98 -16.03 1.45 -6.86
CA PHE A 98 -16.48 2.21 -8.03
C PHE A 98 -16.42 1.38 -9.31
N GLY A 99 -15.29 0.70 -9.58
CA GLY A 99 -15.14 -0.15 -10.76
C GLY A 99 -16.08 -1.35 -10.75
N LYS A 100 -16.33 -1.96 -9.58
CA LYS A 100 -17.34 -3.04 -9.47
C LYS A 100 -18.75 -2.54 -9.79
N ARG A 101 -19.08 -1.33 -9.34
CA ARG A 101 -20.37 -0.74 -9.63
C ARG A 101 -20.55 -0.44 -11.12
N LEU A 102 -19.51 0.08 -11.78
CA LEU A 102 -19.49 0.29 -13.23
C LEU A 102 -19.63 -1.03 -14.00
N ALA A 103 -18.96 -2.09 -13.55
CA ALA A 103 -19.03 -3.41 -14.16
C ALA A 103 -20.32 -4.17 -13.83
N GLY A 104 -21.26 -3.55 -13.10
CA GLY A 104 -22.51 -4.18 -12.70
C GLY A 104 -22.33 -5.31 -11.68
N LEU A 105 -21.33 -5.20 -10.81
CA LEU A 105 -20.96 -6.20 -9.80
C LEU A 105 -21.23 -5.70 -8.37
N ARG A 106 -21.48 -6.66 -7.48
CA ARG A 106 -21.69 -6.43 -6.05
C ARG A 106 -21.06 -7.56 -5.23
N VAL A 107 -20.65 -7.22 -4.02
CA VAL A 107 -20.17 -8.15 -3.02
C VAL A 107 -21.31 -8.52 -2.08
N THR A 108 -21.47 -9.82 -1.84
CA THR A 108 -22.47 -10.38 -0.93
C THR A 108 -21.81 -11.39 0.01
N ASP A 109 -22.49 -11.78 1.08
CA ASP A 109 -22.16 -13.01 1.79
C ASP A 109 -22.57 -14.23 0.96
N LEU A 110 -22.34 -15.44 1.48
CA LEU A 110 -22.61 -16.69 0.78
C LEU A 110 -24.12 -16.95 0.60
N GLU A 111 -24.96 -16.27 1.37
CA GLU A 111 -26.42 -16.35 1.32
C GLU A 111 -27.03 -15.20 0.48
N GLY A 112 -26.22 -14.39 -0.18
CA GLY A 112 -26.69 -13.28 -1.00
C GLY A 112 -27.11 -12.04 -0.21
N ARG A 113 -26.82 -11.98 1.10
CA ARG A 113 -27.12 -10.81 1.92
C ARG A 113 -26.04 -9.76 1.79
N ARG A 114 -26.34 -8.52 2.21
CA ARG A 114 -25.37 -7.43 2.24
C ARG A 114 -24.24 -7.73 3.23
N ILE A 115 -23.00 -7.61 2.77
CA ILE A 115 -21.82 -7.81 3.64
C ILE A 115 -21.82 -6.85 4.84
N GLY A 116 -21.33 -7.36 5.98
CA GLY A 116 -21.02 -6.53 7.14
C GLY A 116 -19.77 -5.66 6.89
N TRP A 117 -19.62 -4.59 7.67
CA TRP A 117 -18.42 -3.74 7.60
C TRP A 117 -17.17 -4.50 8.03
N GLN A 118 -17.27 -5.45 8.97
CA GLN A 118 -16.16 -6.32 9.38
C GLN A 118 -15.68 -7.19 8.22
N ALA A 119 -16.61 -7.81 7.49
CA ALA A 119 -16.26 -8.60 6.31
C ALA A 119 -15.59 -7.73 5.22
N ALA A 120 -16.03 -6.49 5.04
CA ALA A 120 -15.38 -5.55 4.13
C ALA A 120 -13.93 -5.24 4.54
N ILE A 121 -13.67 -5.08 5.86
CA ILE A 121 -12.32 -4.86 6.40
C ILE A 121 -11.43 -6.10 6.19
N VAL A 122 -11.86 -7.26 6.71
CA VAL A 122 -11.07 -8.51 6.61
C VAL A 122 -10.69 -8.79 5.16
N ARG A 123 -11.65 -8.69 4.26
CA ARG A 123 -11.48 -8.93 2.84
C ARG A 123 -10.45 -7.98 2.18
N ASN A 124 -10.48 -6.70 2.54
CA ASN A 124 -9.62 -5.69 1.93
C ASN A 124 -8.26 -5.57 2.61
N LEU A 125 -8.15 -5.90 3.90
CA LEU A 125 -6.85 -6.10 4.55
C LEU A 125 -6.11 -7.33 4.00
N ALA A 126 -6.83 -8.44 3.79
CA ALA A 126 -6.25 -9.63 3.15
C ALA A 126 -5.73 -9.34 1.73
N ARG A 127 -6.26 -8.31 1.05
CA ARG A 127 -5.74 -7.85 -0.24
C ARG A 127 -4.30 -7.30 -0.15
N LEU A 128 -3.86 -6.80 1.02
CA LEU A 128 -2.46 -6.41 1.21
C LEU A 128 -1.52 -7.62 1.11
N LEU A 129 -1.99 -8.80 1.53
CA LEU A 129 -1.24 -10.04 1.35
C LEU A 129 -1.16 -10.42 -0.13
N ASP A 130 -2.23 -10.16 -0.91
CA ASP A 130 -2.23 -10.40 -2.35
C ASP A 130 -1.20 -9.53 -3.12
N VAL A 131 -0.72 -8.40 -2.55
CA VAL A 131 0.29 -7.51 -3.17
C VAL A 131 1.71 -8.06 -3.04
N LEU A 132 1.96 -9.00 -2.14
CA LEU A 132 3.26 -9.67 -2.05
C LEU A 132 3.51 -10.50 -3.34
N PRO A 133 4.75 -10.52 -3.88
CA PRO A 133 5.04 -11.04 -5.23
C PRO A 133 4.58 -12.48 -5.45
N PHE A 134 4.59 -13.32 -4.43
CA PHE A 134 4.08 -14.70 -4.52
C PHE A 134 2.57 -14.80 -4.24
N ALA A 135 1.99 -13.85 -3.54
CA ALA A 135 0.57 -13.88 -3.15
C ALA A 135 -0.34 -13.36 -4.28
N TYR A 136 0.14 -12.53 -5.21
CA TYR A 136 -0.58 -12.20 -6.43
C TYR A 136 -0.88 -13.45 -7.27
N LEU A 137 0.09 -14.35 -7.36
CA LEU A 137 -0.09 -15.68 -7.98
C LEU A 137 -1.11 -16.50 -7.18
N LEU A 138 -1.02 -16.50 -5.85
CA LEU A 138 -1.95 -17.24 -4.99
C LEU A 138 -3.39 -16.73 -5.13
N GLY A 139 -3.61 -15.42 -5.04
CA GLY A 139 -4.94 -14.80 -5.21
C GLY A 139 -5.51 -15.01 -6.61
N GLY A 140 -4.67 -14.96 -7.64
CA GLY A 140 -5.02 -15.27 -9.03
C GLY A 140 -5.39 -16.75 -9.21
N ILE A 141 -4.55 -17.67 -8.71
CA ILE A 141 -4.79 -19.13 -8.78
C ILE A 141 -6.07 -19.48 -8.02
N LEU A 142 -6.28 -18.98 -6.80
CA LEU A 142 -7.50 -19.21 -6.03
C LEU A 142 -8.75 -18.74 -6.79
N THR A 143 -8.66 -17.59 -7.47
CA THR A 143 -9.77 -17.09 -8.30
C THR A 143 -10.07 -17.99 -9.47
N LEU A 144 -9.07 -18.66 -10.04
CA LEU A 144 -9.25 -19.57 -11.19
C LEU A 144 -9.69 -20.99 -10.76
N VAL A 145 -9.18 -21.48 -9.63
CA VAL A 145 -9.40 -22.86 -9.16
C VAL A 145 -10.68 -23.01 -8.34
N THR A 146 -11.09 -21.95 -7.61
CA THR A 146 -12.31 -22.04 -6.78
C THR A 146 -13.58 -21.98 -7.62
N LYS A 147 -14.54 -22.87 -7.34
CA LYS A 147 -15.85 -22.94 -8.05
C LYS A 147 -16.63 -21.62 -8.04
N ARG A 148 -16.38 -20.75 -7.06
CA ARG A 148 -17.03 -19.44 -6.87
C ARG A 148 -16.12 -18.27 -7.26
N HIS A 149 -14.97 -18.54 -7.86
CA HIS A 149 -13.95 -17.55 -8.24
C HIS A 149 -13.61 -16.57 -7.08
N GLN A 150 -13.38 -17.13 -5.89
CA GLN A 150 -13.07 -16.36 -4.67
C GLN A 150 -11.56 -16.14 -4.55
N ARG A 151 -11.17 -14.91 -4.21
CA ARG A 151 -9.81 -14.59 -3.77
C ARG A 151 -9.61 -14.97 -2.31
N LEU A 152 -8.36 -14.96 -1.82
CA LEU A 152 -8.05 -15.24 -0.42
C LEU A 152 -8.90 -14.39 0.55
N GLY A 153 -8.99 -13.09 0.31
CA GLY A 153 -9.82 -12.19 1.10
C GLY A 153 -11.32 -12.51 1.05
N ASP A 154 -11.83 -13.01 -0.08
CA ASP A 154 -13.22 -13.44 -0.22
C ASP A 154 -13.50 -14.69 0.63
N LEU A 155 -12.56 -15.62 0.65
CA LEU A 155 -12.63 -16.85 1.45
C LEU A 155 -12.60 -16.55 2.95
N LEU A 156 -11.64 -15.73 3.39
CA LEU A 156 -11.51 -15.34 4.80
C LEU A 156 -12.71 -14.56 5.33
N ALA A 157 -13.33 -13.74 4.46
CA ALA A 157 -14.49 -12.94 4.83
C ALA A 157 -15.84 -13.64 4.58
N GLY A 158 -15.86 -14.86 4.03
CA GLY A 158 -17.11 -15.56 3.68
C GLY A 158 -17.95 -14.79 2.66
N THR A 159 -17.32 -14.24 1.62
CA THR A 159 -18.00 -13.37 0.64
C THR A 159 -17.86 -13.88 -0.79
N ILE A 160 -18.79 -13.47 -1.65
CA ILE A 160 -18.75 -13.72 -3.11
C ILE A 160 -19.07 -12.43 -3.87
N VAL A 161 -18.63 -12.38 -5.13
CA VAL A 161 -18.97 -11.28 -6.04
C VAL A 161 -19.97 -11.79 -7.07
N VAL A 162 -21.08 -11.11 -7.19
CA VAL A 162 -22.20 -11.47 -8.07
C VAL A 162 -22.64 -10.28 -8.93
N PRO A 163 -23.34 -10.50 -10.05
CA PRO A 163 -23.94 -9.41 -10.80
C PRO A 163 -24.98 -8.64 -9.97
N LEU A 164 -25.08 -7.34 -10.18
CA LEU A 164 -26.09 -6.48 -9.52
C LEU A 164 -27.53 -6.93 -9.81
N SER A 165 -27.76 -7.56 -10.96
CA SER A 165 -29.07 -8.05 -11.38
C SER A 165 -29.59 -9.24 -10.56
N VAL A 166 -28.69 -9.98 -9.90
CA VAL A 166 -29.04 -11.19 -9.14
C VAL A 166 -29.51 -10.86 -7.73
N VAL A 167 -28.98 -9.78 -7.15
CA VAL A 167 -29.28 -9.41 -5.76
C VAL A 167 -29.56 -7.92 -5.66
N THR A 168 -30.79 -7.58 -5.27
CA THR A 168 -31.19 -6.20 -4.99
C THR A 168 -31.35 -6.00 -3.49
N TYR A 169 -30.76 -4.94 -2.96
CA TYR A 169 -30.89 -4.61 -1.55
C TYR A 169 -31.79 -3.40 -1.34
N PRO A 170 -32.68 -3.46 -0.37
CA PRO A 170 -33.38 -2.25 0.08
C PRO A 170 -32.38 -1.25 0.68
N PRO A 171 -32.69 0.05 0.70
CA PRO A 171 -31.87 1.04 1.36
C PRO A 171 -31.67 0.67 2.84
N LEU A 172 -30.47 0.95 3.38
CA LEU A 172 -30.19 0.68 4.78
C LEU A 172 -31.03 1.61 5.67
N PRO A 173 -31.64 1.08 6.75
CA PRO A 173 -32.25 1.92 7.78
C PRO A 173 -31.24 2.96 8.31
N PRO A 174 -31.67 4.21 8.61
CA PRO A 174 -30.76 5.28 9.02
C PRO A 174 -29.85 4.91 10.19
N VAL A 175 -30.37 4.21 11.18
CA VAL A 175 -29.61 3.74 12.36
C VAL A 175 -28.50 2.78 11.97
N VAL A 176 -28.79 1.79 11.10
CA VAL A 176 -27.81 0.81 10.62
C VAL A 176 -26.75 1.51 9.76
N ARG A 177 -27.16 2.45 8.89
CA ARG A 177 -26.23 3.24 8.08
C ARG A 177 -25.30 4.06 8.96
N ARG A 178 -25.83 4.74 9.98
CA ARG A 178 -25.02 5.53 10.94
C ARG A 178 -24.01 4.66 11.66
N ARG A 179 -24.40 3.49 12.19
CA ARG A 179 -23.47 2.55 12.85
C ARG A 179 -22.36 2.08 11.91
N ARG A 180 -22.66 1.80 10.64
CA ARG A 180 -21.66 1.42 9.63
C ARG A 180 -20.68 2.56 9.36
N VAL A 181 -21.17 3.78 9.17
CA VAL A 181 -20.30 4.96 8.95
C VAL A 181 -19.39 5.17 10.15
N ILE A 182 -19.91 5.10 11.38
CA ILE A 182 -19.10 5.26 12.60
C ILE A 182 -18.04 4.15 12.68
N GLY A 183 -18.41 2.88 12.45
CA GLY A 183 -17.47 1.75 12.48
C GLY A 183 -16.36 1.89 11.44
N LEU A 184 -16.70 2.26 10.21
CA LEU A 184 -15.72 2.48 9.15
C LEU A 184 -14.82 3.69 9.44
N ALA A 185 -15.39 4.79 9.95
CA ALA A 185 -14.61 5.96 10.36
C ALA A 185 -13.62 5.61 11.49
N ALA A 186 -14.06 4.86 12.50
CA ALA A 186 -13.21 4.41 13.59
C ALA A 186 -12.04 3.54 13.08
N VAL A 187 -12.32 2.58 12.19
CA VAL A 187 -11.27 1.74 11.59
C VAL A 187 -10.31 2.56 10.74
N THR A 188 -10.83 3.49 9.93
CA THR A 188 -9.99 4.39 9.13
C THR A 188 -9.08 5.24 10.06
N ALA A 189 -9.61 5.75 11.17
CA ALA A 189 -8.82 6.48 12.16
C ALA A 189 -7.71 5.61 12.78
N VAL A 190 -8.03 4.37 13.16
CA VAL A 190 -7.02 3.42 13.68
C VAL A 190 -5.94 3.13 12.64
N LEU A 191 -6.32 2.86 11.39
CA LEU A 191 -5.37 2.63 10.30
C LEU A 191 -4.49 3.86 10.04
N LEU A 192 -5.05 5.06 10.14
CA LEU A 192 -4.31 6.32 10.00
C LEU A 192 -3.28 6.49 11.13
N VAL A 193 -3.65 6.19 12.37
CA VAL A 193 -2.72 6.21 13.51
C VAL A 193 -1.62 5.18 13.35
N LEU A 194 -1.95 3.95 12.99
CA LEU A 194 -0.96 2.89 12.77
C LEU A 194 -0.02 3.24 11.61
N CYS A 195 -0.56 3.74 10.50
CA CYS A 195 0.22 4.19 9.36
C CYS A 195 1.15 5.35 9.74
N GLY A 196 0.64 6.36 10.45
CA GLY A 196 1.44 7.48 10.94
C GLY A 196 2.54 7.05 11.90
N THR A 197 2.24 6.15 12.84
CA THR A 197 3.23 5.59 13.76
C THR A 197 4.32 4.84 13.01
N PHE A 198 3.96 4.00 12.05
CA PHE A 198 4.93 3.30 11.22
C PHE A 198 5.73 4.27 10.34
N ALA A 199 5.09 5.24 9.70
CA ALA A 199 5.76 6.23 8.88
C ALA A 199 6.77 7.05 9.69
N TYR A 200 6.45 7.38 10.95
CA TYR A 200 7.35 8.16 11.80
C TYR A 200 8.45 7.31 12.44
N PHE A 201 8.14 6.19 13.08
CA PHE A 201 9.09 5.41 13.86
C PHE A 201 9.71 4.22 13.10
N GLY A 202 8.99 3.61 12.17
CA GLY A 202 9.43 2.40 11.46
C GLY A 202 10.15 2.66 10.14
N ARG A 203 9.95 3.83 9.54
CA ARG A 203 10.48 4.13 8.21
C ARG A 203 11.94 4.59 8.14
N PRO A 204 12.53 5.26 9.13
CA PRO A 204 13.89 5.79 9.01
C PRO A 204 14.95 4.77 8.56
N PRO A 205 15.04 3.55 9.13
CA PRO A 205 16.01 2.55 8.67
C PRO A 205 15.84 2.16 7.20
N LEU A 206 14.59 2.09 6.73
CA LEU A 206 14.28 1.75 5.33
C LEU A 206 14.66 2.88 4.36
N VAL A 207 14.60 4.14 4.80
CA VAL A 207 15.06 5.29 4.02
C VAL A 207 16.59 5.25 3.86
N ILE A 208 17.30 4.90 4.93
CA ILE A 208 18.77 4.73 4.89
C ILE A 208 19.16 3.58 3.97
N GLU A 209 18.46 2.45 4.03
CA GLU A 209 18.71 1.31 3.13
C GLU A 209 18.47 1.69 1.66
N GLY A 210 17.42 2.44 1.37
CA GLY A 210 17.16 2.99 0.03
C GLY A 210 18.28 3.92 -0.45
N ALA A 211 18.80 4.77 0.43
CA ALA A 211 19.91 5.68 0.13
C ALA A 211 21.21 4.94 -0.18
N LYS A 212 21.49 3.82 0.49
CA LYS A 212 22.63 2.94 0.19
C LYS A 212 22.61 2.50 -1.28
N ASN A 213 21.45 2.07 -1.79
CA ASN A 213 21.31 1.56 -3.15
C ASN A 213 21.41 2.67 -4.22
N THR A 214 21.18 3.93 -3.84
CA THR A 214 21.23 5.08 -4.75
C THR A 214 22.52 5.89 -4.62
N SER A 215 23.46 5.47 -3.79
CA SER A 215 24.73 6.19 -3.51
C SER A 215 24.49 7.65 -3.12
N GLN A 216 23.55 7.88 -2.22
CA GLN A 216 23.20 9.22 -1.70
C GLN A 216 23.85 9.49 -0.33
N GLY A 217 24.07 10.75 -0.04
CA GLY A 217 24.63 11.18 1.25
C GLY A 217 26.03 10.63 1.48
N ILE A 218 26.26 10.01 2.64
CA ILE A 218 27.57 9.42 2.98
C ILE A 218 27.92 8.16 2.18
N PHE A 219 26.98 7.61 1.44
CA PHE A 219 27.15 6.38 0.65
C PHE A 219 27.56 6.64 -0.81
N THR A 220 28.10 7.81 -1.12
CA THR A 220 28.48 8.22 -2.49
C THR A 220 29.44 7.26 -3.17
N ASP A 221 30.36 6.62 -2.42
CA ASP A 221 31.35 5.69 -2.95
C ASP A 221 30.88 4.23 -2.98
N GLY A 222 29.60 4.01 -2.67
CA GLY A 222 29.03 2.68 -2.50
C GLY A 222 29.44 2.03 -1.18
N VAL A 223 28.63 1.11 -0.69
CA VAL A 223 28.80 0.46 0.62
C VAL A 223 28.56 -1.04 0.48
N ASN A 224 29.50 -1.86 0.95
CA ASN A 224 29.36 -3.31 1.02
C ASN A 224 28.42 -3.73 2.15
N SER A 225 28.68 -3.18 3.32
CA SER A 225 27.91 -3.47 4.53
C SER A 225 27.81 -2.24 5.41
N TYR A 226 26.75 -2.14 6.19
CA TYR A 226 26.62 -1.11 7.21
C TYR A 226 25.86 -1.63 8.42
N THR A 227 26.09 -1.01 9.56
CA THR A 227 25.36 -1.23 10.80
C THR A 227 24.89 0.09 11.35
N LEU A 228 23.64 0.13 11.81
CA LEU A 228 23.06 1.29 12.48
C LEU A 228 23.09 1.07 13.99
N GLY A 229 23.55 2.08 14.71
CA GLY A 229 23.43 2.15 16.17
C GLY A 229 22.04 2.61 16.59
N SER A 230 21.86 2.77 17.91
CA SER A 230 20.59 3.25 18.46
C SER A 230 20.27 4.67 18.01
N PRO A 231 19.03 4.92 17.52
CA PRO A 231 18.61 6.22 17.03
C PRO A 231 18.53 7.27 18.17
N ARG A 232 18.90 8.48 17.86
CA ARG A 232 18.66 9.66 18.70
C ARG A 232 17.56 10.48 18.07
N TRP A 233 16.42 10.55 18.74
CA TRP A 233 15.24 11.26 18.28
C TRP A 233 15.26 12.71 18.73
N GLY A 234 15.03 13.63 17.80
CA GLY A 234 14.78 15.04 18.02
C GLY A 234 13.42 15.48 17.50
N THR A 235 13.09 16.76 17.59
CA THR A 235 11.85 17.31 17.03
C THR A 235 11.94 17.33 15.50
N GLY A 236 11.28 16.38 14.85
CA GLY A 236 11.31 16.25 13.39
C GLY A 236 12.66 15.80 12.82
N THR A 237 13.54 15.24 13.65
CA THR A 237 14.84 14.72 13.23
C THR A 237 15.10 13.37 13.87
N VAL A 238 15.86 12.53 13.21
CA VAL A 238 16.41 11.30 13.79
C VAL A 238 17.83 11.10 13.29
N THR A 239 18.75 10.86 14.22
CA THR A 239 20.16 10.67 13.93
C THR A 239 20.58 9.25 14.32
N TYR A 240 21.14 8.52 13.35
CA TYR A 240 21.68 7.18 13.55
C TYR A 240 23.21 7.22 13.54
N PRO A 241 23.88 6.72 14.58
CA PRO A 241 25.28 6.32 14.45
C PRO A 241 25.38 5.22 13.39
N VAL A 242 26.33 5.34 12.47
CA VAL A 242 26.53 4.36 11.40
C VAL A 242 28.00 3.92 11.35
N THR A 243 28.20 2.64 11.19
CA THR A 243 29.51 2.07 10.82
C THR A 243 29.31 1.33 9.49
N TYR A 244 30.12 1.63 8.49
CA TYR A 244 29.99 1.05 7.16
C TYR A 244 31.36 0.78 6.53
N GLU A 245 31.36 -0.14 5.58
CA GLU A 245 32.53 -0.52 4.80
C GLU A 245 32.36 -0.07 3.36
N LEU A 246 33.35 0.68 2.84
CA LEU A 246 33.34 1.18 1.48
C LEU A 246 33.54 0.03 0.47
N ALA A 247 32.73 0.03 -0.61
CA ALA A 247 32.77 -1.03 -1.61
C ALA A 247 34.09 -1.11 -2.39
N ARG A 248 34.73 0.03 -2.61
CA ARG A 248 35.95 0.11 -3.44
C ARG A 248 37.26 -0.03 -2.68
N THR A 249 37.27 0.31 -1.39
CA THR A 249 38.52 0.43 -0.63
C THR A 249 38.59 -0.47 0.61
N THR A 250 37.50 -1.17 0.92
CA THR A 250 37.33 -1.97 2.15
C THR A 250 37.67 -1.22 3.45
N GLN A 251 37.71 0.12 3.38
CA GLN A 251 37.89 0.96 4.56
C GLN A 251 36.64 0.98 5.42
N THR A 252 36.83 0.85 6.73
CA THR A 252 35.72 1.03 7.70
C THR A 252 35.59 2.51 8.06
N CYS A 253 34.39 3.04 7.87
CA CYS A 253 34.03 4.40 8.20
C CYS A 253 33.03 4.41 9.36
N ARG A 254 33.13 5.40 10.23
CA ARG A 254 32.17 5.64 11.33
C ARG A 254 31.66 7.07 11.25
N GLY A 255 30.37 7.24 11.50
CA GLY A 255 29.77 8.57 11.43
C GLY A 255 28.32 8.58 11.89
N PHE A 256 27.61 9.58 11.43
CA PHE A 256 26.20 9.80 11.76
C PHE A 256 25.43 10.11 10.48
N ILE A 257 24.21 9.59 10.40
CA ILE A 257 23.23 9.93 9.38
C ILE A 257 22.03 10.59 10.06
N THR A 258 21.70 11.80 9.65
CA THR A 258 20.55 12.52 10.14
C THR A 258 19.48 12.55 9.05
N LEU A 259 18.26 12.16 9.41
CA LEU A 259 17.07 12.30 8.57
C LEU A 259 16.20 13.41 9.15
N ASN A 260 15.54 14.14 8.27
CA ASN A 260 14.58 15.18 8.59
C ASN A 260 13.18 14.72 8.22
N TRP A 261 12.22 14.93 9.14
CA TRP A 261 10.81 14.72 8.85
C TRP A 261 10.26 15.88 8.05
N ASN A 262 9.78 15.58 6.86
CA ASN A 262 9.06 16.57 6.07
C ASN A 262 7.58 16.53 6.47
N TRP A 263 7.12 17.62 7.09
CA TRP A 263 5.74 17.73 7.53
C TRP A 263 4.77 17.58 6.36
N GLY A 264 3.73 16.79 6.57
CA GLY A 264 2.81 16.37 5.54
C GLY A 264 2.94 14.87 5.27
N PHE A 265 2.57 14.42 4.10
CA PHE A 265 2.60 13.00 3.71
C PHE A 265 3.92 12.55 3.08
N ALA A 266 4.92 13.41 3.09
CA ALA A 266 6.19 13.14 2.40
C ALA A 266 7.12 12.20 3.18
N GLY A 267 7.03 12.17 4.51
CA GLY A 267 7.82 11.29 5.34
C GLY A 267 9.27 11.75 5.56
N TRP A 268 10.16 10.82 5.87
CA TRP A 268 11.56 11.08 6.16
C TRP A 268 12.38 11.30 4.89
N VAL A 269 13.26 12.28 4.97
CA VAL A 269 14.22 12.63 3.92
C VAL A 269 15.62 12.56 4.51
N LEU A 270 16.56 12.06 3.72
CA LEU A 270 17.97 12.09 4.08
C LEU A 270 18.41 13.56 4.20
N GLY A 271 18.91 13.93 5.37
CA GLY A 271 19.42 15.27 5.67
C GLY A 271 20.93 15.33 5.45
N SER A 272 21.67 15.29 6.55
CA SER A 272 23.15 15.33 6.54
C SER A 272 23.74 14.01 6.97
N GLY A 273 24.95 13.74 6.51
CA GLY A 273 25.78 12.64 6.99
C GLY A 273 27.22 13.09 7.14
N GLU A 274 27.83 12.79 8.27
CA GLU A 274 29.24 13.03 8.53
C GLU A 274 29.89 11.69 8.85
N SER A 275 31.06 11.44 8.29
CA SER A 275 31.80 10.23 8.57
C SER A 275 33.31 10.43 8.52
N GLN A 276 34.01 9.64 9.32
CA GLN A 276 35.47 9.54 9.32
C GLN A 276 35.82 8.10 9.01
N CYS A 277 36.71 7.92 8.05
CA CYS A 277 37.21 6.60 7.65
C CYS A 277 38.57 6.31 8.29
N SER A 278 38.86 5.05 8.58
CA SER A 278 40.17 4.61 9.02
C SER A 278 41.25 4.98 7.99
N PRO A 279 42.47 5.36 8.41
CA PRO A 279 43.56 5.62 7.45
C PRO A 279 43.77 4.37 6.58
N ARG A 280 44.12 4.59 5.30
CA ARG A 280 44.53 3.48 4.42
C ARG A 280 45.84 2.89 4.97
N ILE A 281 45.80 1.65 5.41
CA ILE A 281 46.98 0.88 5.64
C ILE A 281 47.40 0.37 4.26
N TYR A 282 48.38 1.02 3.63
CA TYR A 282 49.04 0.46 2.45
C TYR A 282 49.91 -0.71 2.93
N PRO A 283 49.74 -1.91 2.36
CA PRO A 283 50.65 -3.04 2.66
C PRO A 283 52.07 -2.78 2.19
#